data_a7c9576047972012feb68bcec890a73a
#
_entry.id   a7c9576047972012feb68bcec890a73a
#
_cell.length_a   1.000
_cell.length_b   1.000
_cell.length_c   1.000
_cell.angle_alpha   90.00
_cell.angle_beta   90.00
_cell.angle_gamma   90.00
#
_symmetry.space_group_name_H-M   'P 1'
#
loop_
_entity.id
_entity.type
_entity.pdbx_description
1 polymer ?
#
loop_
_entity_poly.entity_id
_entity_poly.type
_entity_poly.pdbx_seq_one_letter_code
_entity_poly.pdbx_strand_id
1 'polypeptide(L)'
;MAGGDGERAQRLAGDLREREIDVLLVATPVNVRYRTGFTGTNGLALIDAGKAAAHRFLTDFRYTTQSAAQVPDAFDREIVAGEMLEGLVETLTASSGEKGRLGFDDASLTVKQHARLAELLGEGWELVPCAGAVEGLRAVKDAEEIDRIRAASRLADEALRETLEAGVVGRSERDVAIELELRMRRFGAEGASFPSIVAAGAHGALPHAEPRAREIRKDALLTIDWGALHEGYCSDCTRTYATGEGISARAREVYELVLEAQKQALAAVRAGPNGKEVDAVARDVIEAAGEGDHFGHGLGHGVGLEVHEGPRLSRLASEDPLLVGNVVTVEPGVYLPGRLGVRIEDLVVVTADGQEVLTRLSKELTVVA
;
A
#
# COMPACT_ATOMS: atom_id res chain seq x y z
N MET A 1 -8.56 -16.04 15.17
CA MET A 1 -9.25 -14.77 14.83
C MET A 1 -9.79 -13.98 16.04
N ALA A 2 -9.39 -14.18 17.25
CA ALA A 2 -10.08 -13.58 18.42
C ALA A 2 -9.28 -12.54 19.24
N GLY A 3 -8.01 -12.33 18.99
CA GLY A 3 -7.22 -11.38 19.81
C GLY A 3 -7.06 -10.00 19.17
N GLY A 4 -6.77 -9.91 17.89
CA GLY A 4 -6.48 -8.64 17.20
C GLY A 4 -7.70 -7.79 16.88
N ASP A 5 -8.81 -8.40 16.48
CA ASP A 5 -10.02 -7.67 16.07
C ASP A 5 -10.70 -6.95 17.23
N GLY A 6 -10.70 -7.56 18.43
CA GLY A 6 -11.26 -6.95 19.65
C GLY A 6 -10.48 -5.71 20.10
N GLU A 7 -9.16 -5.77 20.05
CA GLU A 7 -8.30 -4.65 20.44
C GLU A 7 -8.39 -3.50 19.40
N ARG A 8 -8.42 -3.82 18.12
CA ARG A 8 -8.63 -2.84 17.04
C ARG A 8 -9.98 -2.15 17.12
N ALA A 9 -11.04 -2.92 17.42
CA ALA A 9 -12.36 -2.35 17.62
C ALA A 9 -12.39 -1.39 18.81
N GLN A 10 -11.72 -1.74 19.92
CA GLN A 10 -11.60 -0.87 21.09
C GLN A 10 -10.78 0.39 20.80
N ARG A 11 -9.68 0.29 20.07
CA ARG A 11 -8.87 1.45 19.65
C ARG A 11 -9.68 2.41 18.78
N LEU A 12 -10.40 1.89 17.78
CA LEU A 12 -11.26 2.71 16.94
C LEU A 12 -12.35 3.41 17.74
N ALA A 13 -13.04 2.67 18.62
CA ALA A 13 -14.07 3.23 19.48
C ALA A 13 -13.50 4.27 20.48
N GLY A 14 -12.24 4.14 20.88
CA GLY A 14 -11.51 5.12 21.68
C GLY A 14 -11.28 6.41 20.90
N ASP A 15 -10.69 6.30 19.69
CA ASP A 15 -10.42 7.42 18.80
C ASP A 15 -11.71 8.19 18.41
N LEU A 16 -12.78 7.46 18.09
CA LEU A 16 -14.08 8.08 17.77
C LEU A 16 -14.65 8.86 18.95
N ARG A 17 -14.52 8.34 20.18
CA ARG A 17 -14.99 9.06 21.38
C ARG A 17 -14.16 10.31 21.68
N GLU A 18 -12.85 10.26 21.49
CA GLU A 18 -11.96 11.42 21.63
C GLU A 18 -12.32 12.54 20.63
N ARG A 19 -12.75 12.16 19.42
CA ARG A 19 -13.26 13.07 18.37
C ARG A 19 -14.72 13.46 18.56
N GLU A 20 -15.38 12.96 19.61
CA GLU A 20 -16.81 13.16 19.86
C GLU A 20 -17.71 12.68 18.71
N ILE A 21 -17.36 11.57 18.08
CA ILE A 21 -18.12 10.93 16.99
C ILE A 21 -19.00 9.84 17.56
N ASP A 22 -20.29 9.87 17.23
CA ASP A 22 -21.24 8.83 17.66
C ASP A 22 -21.19 7.62 16.74
N VAL A 23 -21.16 7.85 15.43
CA VAL A 23 -21.11 6.80 14.41
C VAL A 23 -20.10 7.19 13.33
N LEU A 24 -19.29 6.22 12.88
CA LEU A 24 -18.38 6.38 11.73
C LEU A 24 -18.98 5.71 10.50
N LEU A 25 -19.14 6.47 9.42
CA LEU A 25 -19.38 5.95 8.08
C LEU A 25 -18.07 5.55 7.42
N VAL A 26 -17.92 4.27 7.15
CA VAL A 26 -16.82 3.71 6.35
C VAL A 26 -17.33 3.45 4.94
N ALA A 27 -16.83 4.18 3.96
CA ALA A 27 -17.29 4.14 2.58
C ALA A 27 -16.20 3.76 1.56
N THR A 28 -14.92 3.96 1.91
CA THR A 28 -13.80 3.53 1.06
C THR A 28 -13.78 2.00 0.95
N PRO A 29 -13.80 1.38 -0.24
CA PRO A 29 -13.87 -0.08 -0.39
C PRO A 29 -12.81 -0.84 0.39
N VAL A 30 -11.56 -0.33 0.41
CA VAL A 30 -10.46 -0.96 1.15
C VAL A 30 -10.68 -0.93 2.66
N ASN A 31 -11.24 0.16 3.21
CA ASN A 31 -11.58 0.29 4.62
C ASN A 31 -12.81 -0.56 5.00
N VAL A 32 -13.79 -0.65 4.09
CA VAL A 32 -14.92 -1.58 4.23
C VAL A 32 -14.40 -3.02 4.30
N ARG A 33 -13.50 -3.41 3.36
CA ARG A 33 -12.87 -4.73 3.39
C ARG A 33 -12.13 -4.97 4.71
N TYR A 34 -11.33 -4.01 5.15
CA TYR A 34 -10.57 -4.12 6.40
C TYR A 34 -11.46 -4.35 7.62
N ARG A 35 -12.62 -3.67 7.68
CA ARG A 35 -13.53 -3.74 8.84
C ARG A 35 -14.50 -4.90 8.77
N THR A 36 -14.88 -5.36 7.59
CA THR A 36 -15.97 -6.31 7.40
C THR A 36 -15.58 -7.58 6.63
N GLY A 37 -14.37 -7.64 6.09
CA GLY A 37 -13.96 -8.72 5.17
C GLY A 37 -14.64 -8.69 3.80
N PHE A 38 -15.59 -7.77 3.56
CA PHE A 38 -16.36 -7.70 2.32
C PHE A 38 -15.49 -7.24 1.14
N THR A 39 -15.49 -8.03 0.07
CA THR A 39 -14.68 -7.79 -1.14
C THR A 39 -15.49 -7.30 -2.35
N GLY A 40 -16.80 -7.06 -2.18
CA GLY A 40 -17.64 -6.50 -3.24
C GLY A 40 -17.39 -5.02 -3.48
N THR A 41 -17.87 -4.51 -4.60
CA THR A 41 -17.60 -3.13 -5.05
C THR A 41 -18.60 -2.09 -4.57
N ASN A 42 -19.66 -2.50 -3.85
CA ASN A 42 -20.68 -1.59 -3.32
C ASN A 42 -21.09 -2.03 -1.91
N GLY A 43 -20.47 -1.43 -0.92
CA GLY A 43 -20.74 -1.68 0.49
C GLY A 43 -20.41 -0.46 1.33
N LEU A 44 -21.18 -0.22 2.38
CA LEU A 44 -20.97 0.81 3.39
C LEU A 44 -21.03 0.16 4.77
N ALA A 45 -20.22 0.65 5.70
CA ALA A 45 -20.33 0.21 7.08
C ALA A 45 -20.57 1.41 8.02
N LEU A 46 -21.47 1.26 8.96
CA LEU A 46 -21.69 2.17 10.08
C LEU A 46 -21.11 1.53 11.34
N ILE A 47 -20.18 2.20 11.98
CA ILE A 47 -19.51 1.75 13.20
C ILE A 47 -19.91 2.66 14.35
N ASP A 48 -20.73 2.17 15.25
CA ASP A 48 -21.17 2.89 16.45
C ASP A 48 -20.01 2.94 17.47
N ALA A 49 -19.67 4.14 17.96
CA ALA A 49 -18.58 4.35 18.91
C ALA A 49 -18.85 3.86 20.32
N GLY A 50 -20.12 3.70 20.69
CA GLY A 50 -20.56 3.31 22.03
C GLY A 50 -21.10 1.86 22.12
N LYS A 51 -21.61 1.33 21.02
CA LYS A 51 -22.36 0.06 21.02
C LYS A 51 -21.94 -0.83 19.84
N ALA A 52 -21.06 -1.78 20.07
CA ALA A 52 -20.64 -2.75 19.04
C ALA A 52 -21.84 -3.51 18.44
N ALA A 53 -22.89 -3.78 19.21
CA ALA A 53 -24.12 -4.40 18.72
C ALA A 53 -24.95 -3.54 17.75
N ALA A 54 -24.58 -2.27 17.55
CA ALA A 54 -25.22 -1.36 16.62
C ALA A 54 -24.47 -1.19 15.29
N HIS A 55 -23.39 -1.97 15.05
CA HIS A 55 -22.70 -1.92 13.76
C HIS A 55 -23.60 -2.39 12.63
N ARG A 56 -23.58 -1.71 11.51
CA ARG A 56 -24.38 -2.01 10.33
C ARG A 56 -23.51 -2.15 9.10
N PHE A 57 -23.85 -3.06 8.23
CA PHE A 57 -23.27 -3.20 6.91
C PHE A 57 -24.38 -3.12 5.86
N LEU A 58 -24.27 -2.22 4.92
CA LEU A 58 -25.25 -2.00 3.86
C LEU A 58 -24.65 -2.36 2.51
N THR A 59 -25.44 -3.05 1.69
CA THR A 59 -25.10 -3.34 0.30
C THR A 59 -26.37 -3.51 -0.52
N ASP A 60 -26.24 -3.76 -1.82
CA ASP A 60 -27.39 -4.00 -2.70
C ASP A 60 -27.62 -5.49 -3.00
N PHE A 61 -28.70 -5.79 -3.73
CA PHE A 61 -29.13 -7.17 -4.00
C PHE A 61 -28.08 -8.04 -4.71
N ARG A 62 -27.15 -7.43 -5.47
CA ARG A 62 -26.06 -8.14 -6.18
C ARG A 62 -25.14 -8.89 -5.22
N TYR A 63 -25.04 -8.40 -4.00
CA TYR A 63 -24.14 -8.91 -2.98
C TYR A 63 -24.82 -9.63 -1.82
N THR A 64 -26.10 -9.98 -1.93
CA THR A 64 -26.87 -10.65 -0.87
C THR A 64 -26.16 -11.92 -0.37
N THR A 65 -25.75 -12.80 -1.28
CA THR A 65 -25.07 -14.06 -0.94
C THR A 65 -23.64 -13.83 -0.48
N GLN A 66 -22.90 -12.93 -1.17
CA GLN A 66 -21.51 -12.64 -0.84
C GLN A 66 -21.38 -12.00 0.54
N SER A 67 -22.21 -11.01 0.84
CA SER A 67 -22.20 -10.35 2.16
C SER A 67 -22.57 -11.33 3.28
N ALA A 68 -23.47 -12.27 3.02
CA ALA A 68 -23.84 -13.31 3.98
C ALA A 68 -22.65 -14.25 4.31
N ALA A 69 -21.75 -14.45 3.37
CA ALA A 69 -20.60 -15.33 3.56
C ALA A 69 -19.37 -14.59 4.15
N GLN A 70 -19.24 -13.29 3.91
CA GLN A 70 -18.01 -12.55 4.21
C GLN A 70 -18.12 -11.63 5.43
N VAL A 71 -19.27 -10.98 5.63
CA VAL A 71 -19.45 -9.99 6.70
C VAL A 71 -19.68 -10.70 8.04
N PRO A 72 -18.89 -10.39 9.08
CA PRO A 72 -19.00 -11.04 10.39
C PRO A 72 -20.31 -10.70 11.10
N ASP A 73 -20.75 -11.58 11.98
CA ASP A 73 -21.98 -11.43 12.79
C ASP A 73 -21.98 -10.18 13.70
N ALA A 74 -20.85 -9.53 13.87
CA ALA A 74 -20.76 -8.25 14.57
C ALA A 74 -21.44 -7.09 13.83
N PHE A 75 -21.76 -7.28 12.55
CA PHE A 75 -22.49 -6.33 11.72
C PHE A 75 -23.86 -6.89 11.34
N ASP A 76 -24.93 -6.19 11.68
CA ASP A 76 -26.24 -6.46 11.08
C ASP A 76 -26.22 -6.02 9.62
N ARG A 77 -26.57 -6.95 8.72
CA ARG A 77 -26.52 -6.73 7.27
C ARG A 77 -27.85 -6.24 6.74
N GLU A 78 -27.81 -5.23 5.89
CA GLU A 78 -28.97 -4.66 5.23
C GLU A 78 -28.81 -4.65 3.71
N ILE A 79 -29.86 -5.09 3.00
CA ILE A 79 -29.89 -5.07 1.54
C ILE A 79 -30.76 -3.91 1.09
N VAL A 80 -30.10 -2.84 0.64
CA VAL A 80 -30.76 -1.62 0.18
C VAL A 80 -31.34 -1.84 -1.22
N ALA A 81 -32.64 -1.57 -1.38
CA ALA A 81 -33.34 -1.74 -2.65
C ALA A 81 -33.31 -0.48 -3.54
N GLY A 82 -33.01 0.69 -2.95
CA GLY A 82 -33.05 2.00 -3.61
C GLY A 82 -31.68 2.70 -3.67
N GLU A 83 -31.72 4.00 -3.44
CA GLU A 83 -30.49 4.80 -3.32
C GLU A 83 -29.73 4.41 -2.04
N MET A 84 -28.43 4.12 -2.18
CA MET A 84 -27.62 3.65 -1.06
C MET A 84 -27.54 4.67 0.09
N LEU A 85 -27.46 5.94 -0.20
CA LEU A 85 -27.41 7.00 0.83
C LEU A 85 -28.74 7.21 1.55
N GLU A 86 -29.89 6.99 0.87
CA GLU A 86 -31.20 6.98 1.52
C GLU A 86 -31.31 5.81 2.51
N GLY A 87 -30.98 4.59 2.07
CA GLY A 87 -30.97 3.42 2.95
C GLY A 87 -29.99 3.58 4.11
N LEU A 88 -28.82 4.22 3.90
CA LEU A 88 -27.87 4.54 4.96
C LEU A 88 -28.49 5.44 6.02
N VAL A 89 -29.16 6.52 5.64
CA VAL A 89 -29.78 7.47 6.59
C VAL A 89 -30.96 6.81 7.34
N GLU A 90 -31.78 6.00 6.66
CA GLU A 90 -32.83 5.21 7.29
C GLU A 90 -32.25 4.26 8.36
N THR A 91 -31.22 3.51 7.99
CA THR A 91 -30.51 2.57 8.89
C THR A 91 -29.85 3.30 10.08
N LEU A 92 -29.18 4.42 9.83
CA LEU A 92 -28.55 5.23 10.84
C LEU A 92 -29.56 5.75 11.86
N THR A 93 -30.66 6.33 11.38
CA THR A 93 -31.73 6.88 12.23
C THR A 93 -32.39 5.77 13.05
N ALA A 94 -32.67 4.62 12.45
CA ALA A 94 -33.27 3.48 13.15
C ALA A 94 -32.35 2.88 14.23
N SER A 95 -31.06 2.84 14.02
CA SER A 95 -30.11 2.21 14.94
C SER A 95 -29.55 3.15 16.01
N SER A 96 -29.33 4.43 15.67
CA SER A 96 -28.60 5.39 16.51
C SER A 96 -29.40 6.65 16.87
N GLY A 97 -30.65 6.74 16.34
CA GLY A 97 -31.57 7.85 16.64
C GLY A 97 -31.50 9.00 15.60
N GLU A 98 -32.28 10.03 15.87
CA GLU A 98 -32.50 11.14 14.91
C GLU A 98 -31.44 12.24 14.99
N LYS A 99 -30.50 12.17 15.96
CA LYS A 99 -29.50 13.21 16.20
C LYS A 99 -28.17 12.59 16.60
N GLY A 100 -27.08 13.23 16.16
CA GLY A 100 -25.73 12.84 16.53
C GLY A 100 -24.67 13.42 15.61
N ARG A 101 -23.44 12.92 15.76
CA ARG A 101 -22.26 13.28 14.95
C ARG A 101 -21.83 12.08 14.13
N LEU A 102 -22.00 12.19 12.81
CA LEU A 102 -21.58 11.16 11.85
C LEU A 102 -20.20 11.49 11.32
N GLY A 103 -19.19 10.75 11.78
CA GLY A 103 -17.87 10.79 11.20
C GLY A 103 -17.88 10.16 9.81
N PHE A 104 -17.09 10.68 8.89
CA PHE A 104 -16.93 10.11 7.56
C PHE A 104 -15.49 10.25 7.06
N ASP A 105 -15.07 9.31 6.20
CA ASP A 105 -13.80 9.37 5.50
C ASP A 105 -13.88 10.45 4.41
N ASP A 106 -13.22 11.58 4.65
CA ASP A 106 -13.23 12.75 3.77
C ASP A 106 -12.41 12.56 2.49
N ALA A 107 -11.57 11.53 2.42
CA ALA A 107 -10.87 11.16 1.20
C ALA A 107 -11.72 10.33 0.23
N SER A 108 -12.85 9.75 0.67
CA SER A 108 -13.65 8.81 -0.12
C SER A 108 -14.97 9.37 -0.64
N LEU A 109 -15.65 10.23 0.14
CA LEU A 109 -16.90 10.83 -0.29
C LEU A 109 -16.67 11.92 -1.33
N THR A 110 -17.29 11.78 -2.50
CA THR A 110 -17.32 12.87 -3.47
C THR A 110 -18.12 14.06 -2.93
N VAL A 111 -17.82 15.27 -3.38
CA VAL A 111 -18.59 16.48 -3.02
C VAL A 111 -20.11 16.29 -3.27
N LYS A 112 -20.47 15.57 -4.35
CA LYS A 112 -21.87 15.25 -4.65
C LYS A 112 -22.49 14.34 -3.60
N GLN A 113 -21.79 13.29 -3.18
CA GLN A 113 -22.27 12.37 -2.15
C GLN A 113 -22.37 13.04 -0.78
N HIS A 114 -21.38 13.86 -0.42
CA HIS A 114 -21.42 14.65 0.80
C HIS A 114 -22.62 15.60 0.85
N ALA A 115 -22.87 16.37 -0.24
CA ALA A 115 -24.01 17.28 -0.32
C ALA A 115 -25.35 16.52 -0.22
N ARG A 116 -25.46 15.36 -0.90
CA ARG A 116 -26.65 14.50 -0.84
C ARG A 116 -26.87 13.94 0.57
N LEU A 117 -25.81 13.49 1.22
CA LEU A 117 -25.87 12.98 2.58
C LEU A 117 -26.29 14.07 3.56
N ALA A 118 -25.73 15.28 3.45
CA ALA A 118 -26.13 16.43 4.26
C ALA A 118 -27.61 16.81 4.07
N GLU A 119 -28.12 16.78 2.84
CA GLU A 119 -29.53 16.99 2.54
C GLU A 119 -30.44 15.97 3.22
N LEU A 120 -30.08 14.67 3.14
CA LEU A 120 -30.86 13.58 3.71
C LEU A 120 -30.87 13.58 5.25
N LEU A 121 -29.73 13.93 5.86
CA LEU A 121 -29.57 13.98 7.31
C LEU A 121 -30.29 15.20 7.95
N GLY A 122 -30.47 16.29 7.20
CA GLY A 122 -31.10 17.53 7.68
C GLY A 122 -30.36 18.12 8.88
N GLU A 123 -31.10 18.68 9.83
CA GLU A 123 -30.53 19.32 11.03
C GLU A 123 -30.25 18.35 12.20
N GLY A 124 -30.56 17.06 12.01
CA GLY A 124 -30.43 16.06 13.07
C GLY A 124 -28.99 15.58 13.28
N TRP A 125 -28.24 15.42 12.21
CA TRP A 125 -26.89 14.85 12.23
C TRP A 125 -25.85 15.84 11.71
N GLU A 126 -24.80 16.06 12.48
CA GLU A 126 -23.61 16.79 12.06
C GLU A 126 -22.65 15.86 11.31
N LEU A 127 -22.24 16.24 10.08
CA LEU A 127 -21.21 15.55 9.33
C LEU A 127 -19.83 16.06 9.76
N VAL A 128 -18.97 15.14 10.23
CA VAL A 128 -17.63 15.44 10.75
C VAL A 128 -16.57 14.70 9.96
N PRO A 129 -15.62 15.41 9.31
CA PRO A 129 -14.49 14.74 8.65
C PRO A 129 -13.66 13.93 9.64
N CYS A 130 -13.39 12.66 9.32
CA CYS A 130 -12.65 11.72 10.17
C CYS A 130 -11.48 11.08 9.41
N ALA A 131 -10.65 11.90 8.77
CA ALA A 131 -9.47 11.42 8.07
C ALA A 131 -8.59 10.53 8.96
N GLY A 132 -8.10 9.43 8.41
CA GLY A 132 -7.12 8.56 9.05
C GLY A 132 -7.66 7.64 10.15
N ALA A 133 -8.98 7.65 10.46
CA ALA A 133 -9.53 6.85 11.55
C ALA A 133 -9.35 5.34 11.33
N VAL A 134 -9.57 4.84 10.13
CA VAL A 134 -9.37 3.43 9.77
C VAL A 134 -7.93 3.19 9.29
N GLU A 135 -7.37 4.11 8.52
CA GLU A 135 -6.00 4.06 8.00
C GLU A 135 -4.96 3.98 9.14
N GLY A 136 -5.18 4.66 10.25
CA GLY A 136 -4.33 4.57 11.43
C GLY A 136 -4.30 3.17 12.06
N LEU A 137 -5.40 2.41 11.96
CA LEU A 137 -5.43 1.00 12.36
C LEU A 137 -4.69 0.13 11.35
N ARG A 138 -4.90 0.36 10.05
CA ARG A 138 -4.25 -0.37 8.95
C ARG A 138 -2.74 -0.18 8.93
N ALA A 139 -2.25 0.98 9.38
CA ALA A 139 -0.82 1.26 9.42
C ALA A 139 -0.04 0.26 10.28
N VAL A 140 -0.63 -0.28 11.35
CA VAL A 140 -0.01 -1.27 12.24
C VAL A 140 -0.63 -2.64 11.97
N LYS A 141 0.11 -3.50 11.28
CA LYS A 141 -0.31 -4.84 10.87
C LYS A 141 -0.21 -5.83 12.04
N ASP A 142 -1.18 -6.73 12.13
CA ASP A 142 -1.05 -7.90 12.98
C ASP A 142 -0.26 -9.03 12.28
N ALA A 143 -0.10 -10.15 13.00
CA ALA A 143 0.67 -11.29 12.49
C ALA A 143 0.04 -11.91 11.23
N GLU A 144 -1.29 -11.99 11.15
CA GLU A 144 -1.99 -12.58 9.99
C GLU A 144 -1.85 -11.67 8.75
N GLU A 145 -1.94 -10.35 8.92
CA GLU A 145 -1.72 -9.39 7.84
C GLU A 145 -0.28 -9.43 7.33
N ILE A 146 0.70 -9.49 8.25
CA ILE A 146 2.12 -9.65 7.90
C ILE A 146 2.35 -10.95 7.15
N ASP A 147 1.71 -12.05 7.53
CA ASP A 147 1.83 -13.34 6.84
C ASP A 147 1.27 -13.30 5.41
N ARG A 148 0.17 -12.55 5.17
CA ARG A 148 -0.38 -12.33 3.82
C ARG A 148 0.56 -11.48 2.96
N ILE A 149 1.13 -10.40 3.51
CA ILE A 149 2.11 -9.55 2.80
C ILE A 149 3.39 -10.37 2.49
N ARG A 150 3.84 -11.20 3.44
CA ARG A 150 4.97 -12.12 3.24
C ARG A 150 4.68 -13.15 2.14
N ALA A 151 3.45 -13.66 2.06
CA ALA A 151 3.04 -14.55 0.98
C ALA A 151 3.02 -13.82 -0.37
N ALA A 152 2.47 -12.61 -0.44
CA ALA A 152 2.52 -11.79 -1.65
C ALA A 152 3.95 -11.52 -2.12
N SER A 153 4.86 -11.17 -1.20
CA SER A 153 6.29 -10.96 -1.52
C SER A 153 6.96 -12.21 -2.09
N ARG A 154 6.67 -13.39 -1.51
CA ARG A 154 7.21 -14.66 -2.04
C ARG A 154 6.73 -14.99 -3.46
N LEU A 155 5.44 -14.75 -3.74
CA LEU A 155 4.88 -14.95 -5.08
C LEU A 155 5.53 -13.99 -6.10
N ALA A 156 5.74 -12.74 -5.72
CA ALA A 156 6.39 -11.73 -6.54
C ALA A 156 7.87 -12.09 -6.82
N ASP A 157 8.63 -12.46 -5.79
CA ASP A 157 10.03 -12.87 -5.92
C ASP A 157 10.19 -14.08 -6.83
N GLU A 158 9.35 -15.12 -6.67
CA GLU A 158 9.37 -16.33 -7.48
C GLU A 158 9.04 -16.02 -8.95
N ALA A 159 8.06 -15.16 -9.19
CA ALA A 159 7.68 -14.74 -10.54
C ALA A 159 8.82 -14.01 -11.24
N LEU A 160 9.51 -13.10 -10.55
CA LEU A 160 10.65 -12.41 -11.15
C LEU A 160 11.83 -13.36 -11.39
N ARG A 161 12.15 -14.24 -10.44
CA ARG A 161 13.23 -15.24 -10.61
C ARG A 161 13.05 -16.04 -11.90
N GLU A 162 11.85 -16.62 -12.11
CA GLU A 162 11.57 -17.39 -13.35
C GLU A 162 11.54 -16.52 -14.61
N THR A 163 11.11 -15.24 -14.50
CA THR A 163 11.13 -14.32 -15.64
C THR A 163 12.56 -14.01 -16.06
N LEU A 164 13.47 -13.82 -15.12
CA LEU A 164 14.89 -13.60 -15.40
C LEU A 164 15.57 -14.86 -15.95
N GLU A 165 15.23 -16.04 -15.43
CA GLU A 165 15.74 -17.32 -15.95
C GLU A 165 15.30 -17.59 -17.40
N ALA A 166 14.14 -17.12 -17.80
CA ALA A 166 13.66 -17.20 -19.19
C ALA A 166 14.38 -16.26 -20.15
N GLY A 167 15.21 -15.35 -19.62
CA GLY A 167 15.94 -14.34 -20.40
C GLY A 167 15.12 -13.08 -20.65
N VAL A 168 15.80 -11.93 -20.64
CA VAL A 168 15.17 -10.61 -20.81
C VAL A 168 15.79 -9.81 -21.97
N VAL A 169 17.06 -10.09 -22.32
CA VAL A 169 17.76 -9.40 -23.42
C VAL A 169 17.15 -9.80 -24.75
N GLY A 170 16.91 -8.82 -25.63
CA GLY A 170 16.26 -9.03 -26.92
C GLY A 170 14.73 -9.02 -26.86
N ARG A 171 14.14 -9.05 -25.68
CA ARG A 171 12.69 -8.91 -25.47
C ARG A 171 12.31 -7.45 -25.27
N SER A 172 11.05 -7.08 -25.47
CA SER A 172 10.60 -5.75 -25.15
C SER A 172 10.34 -5.58 -23.64
N GLU A 173 10.49 -4.36 -23.12
CA GLU A 173 10.14 -4.02 -21.73
C GLU A 173 8.71 -4.49 -21.42
N ARG A 174 7.77 -4.27 -22.37
CA ARG A 174 6.36 -4.66 -22.24
C ARG A 174 6.16 -6.17 -22.18
N ASP A 175 6.85 -6.95 -22.98
CA ASP A 175 6.69 -8.41 -22.98
C ASP A 175 7.21 -9.02 -21.66
N VAL A 176 8.29 -8.45 -21.11
CA VAL A 176 8.82 -8.86 -19.80
C VAL A 176 7.82 -8.51 -18.69
N ALA A 177 7.23 -7.32 -18.68
CA ALA A 177 6.23 -6.92 -17.70
C ALA A 177 4.98 -7.83 -17.76
N ILE A 178 4.45 -8.10 -18.95
CA ILE A 178 3.29 -8.98 -19.16
C ILE A 178 3.58 -10.40 -18.63
N GLU A 179 4.74 -10.95 -18.94
CA GLU A 179 5.10 -12.29 -18.49
C GLU A 179 5.25 -12.34 -16.96
N LEU A 180 5.88 -11.34 -16.36
CA LEU A 180 6.04 -11.23 -14.92
C LEU A 180 4.67 -11.23 -14.21
N GLU A 181 3.74 -10.40 -14.66
CA GLU A 181 2.38 -10.34 -14.11
C GLU A 181 1.61 -11.65 -14.32
N LEU A 182 1.77 -12.30 -15.48
CA LEU A 182 1.16 -13.59 -15.75
C LEU A 182 1.72 -14.68 -14.82
N ARG A 183 3.03 -14.67 -14.53
CA ARG A 183 3.64 -15.62 -13.60
C ARG A 183 3.16 -15.42 -12.17
N MET A 184 3.05 -14.17 -11.69
CA MET A 184 2.46 -13.87 -10.38
C MET A 184 1.07 -14.49 -10.25
N ARG A 185 0.20 -14.34 -11.26
CA ARG A 185 -1.13 -14.96 -11.28
C ARG A 185 -1.08 -16.48 -11.30
N ARG A 186 -0.17 -17.09 -12.06
CA ARG A 186 0.00 -18.55 -12.11
C ARG A 186 0.46 -19.13 -10.78
N PHE A 187 1.22 -18.38 -10.00
CA PHE A 187 1.63 -18.78 -8.66
C PHE A 187 0.59 -18.53 -7.57
N GLY A 188 -0.56 -17.96 -7.91
CA GLY A 188 -1.70 -17.79 -7.02
C GLY A 188 -1.96 -16.36 -6.53
N ALA A 189 -1.28 -15.36 -7.10
CA ALA A 189 -1.65 -13.98 -6.87
C ALA A 189 -3.00 -13.63 -7.54
N GLU A 190 -3.78 -12.76 -6.92
CA GLU A 190 -5.00 -12.17 -7.52
C GLU A 190 -4.64 -11.28 -8.72
N GLY A 191 -3.44 -10.70 -8.71
CA GLY A 191 -2.90 -9.84 -9.75
C GLY A 191 -1.58 -9.23 -9.35
N ALA A 192 -1.12 -8.27 -10.15
CA ALA A 192 -0.11 -7.32 -9.71
C ALA A 192 -0.75 -6.32 -8.72
N SER A 193 0.02 -5.86 -7.72
CA SER A 193 -0.40 -4.81 -6.77
C SER A 193 -0.46 -3.44 -7.44
N PHE A 194 0.33 -3.26 -8.48
CA PHE A 194 0.38 -2.07 -9.37
C PHE A 194 0.90 -2.49 -10.74
N PRO A 195 0.76 -1.66 -11.79
CA PRO A 195 1.35 -1.92 -13.10
C PRO A 195 2.88 -2.04 -13.00
N SER A 196 3.44 -3.20 -13.33
CA SER A 196 4.87 -3.46 -13.20
C SER A 196 5.71 -2.50 -14.06
N ILE A 197 6.78 -1.95 -13.50
CA ILE A 197 7.75 -1.13 -14.20
C ILE A 197 8.87 -2.03 -14.72
N VAL A 198 9.17 -1.93 -16.01
CA VAL A 198 10.34 -2.55 -16.64
C VAL A 198 10.99 -1.50 -17.53
N ALA A 199 12.15 -1.00 -17.14
CA ALA A 199 12.77 0.16 -17.80
C ALA A 199 14.28 -0.05 -17.98
N ALA A 200 14.71 -0.10 -19.27
CA ALA A 200 16.09 -0.36 -19.64
C ALA A 200 16.86 0.90 -20.08
N GLY A 201 18.12 1.00 -19.64
CA GLY A 201 19.04 2.08 -20.02
C GLY A 201 18.53 3.46 -19.64
N ALA A 202 18.50 4.40 -20.58
CA ALA A 202 18.04 5.76 -20.33
C ALA A 202 16.55 5.86 -19.91
N HIS A 203 15.75 4.84 -20.17
CA HIS A 203 14.36 4.80 -19.73
C HIS A 203 14.24 4.60 -18.21
N GLY A 204 15.17 3.89 -17.60
CA GLY A 204 15.26 3.74 -16.14
C GLY A 204 15.46 5.06 -15.39
N ALA A 205 15.81 6.16 -16.07
CA ALA A 205 15.86 7.51 -15.49
C ALA A 205 14.46 8.10 -15.17
N LEU A 206 13.39 7.42 -15.55
CA LEU A 206 12.01 7.78 -15.20
C LEU A 206 11.54 6.91 -14.02
N PRO A 207 11.31 7.47 -12.82
CA PRO A 207 10.89 6.70 -11.65
C PRO A 207 9.64 5.86 -11.88
N HIS A 208 8.66 6.40 -12.61
CA HIS A 208 7.39 5.74 -12.97
C HIS A 208 7.33 5.45 -14.48
N ALA A 209 8.36 4.75 -14.99
CA ALA A 209 8.43 4.40 -16.40
C ALA A 209 7.37 3.36 -16.79
N GLU A 210 6.58 3.63 -17.84
CA GLU A 210 5.67 2.63 -18.40
C GLU A 210 6.42 1.72 -19.38
N PRO A 211 6.33 0.38 -19.27
CA PRO A 211 7.00 -0.56 -20.13
C PRO A 211 6.66 -0.35 -21.62
N ARG A 212 7.67 -0.18 -22.48
CA ARG A 212 7.51 0.13 -23.89
C ARG A 212 7.73 -1.11 -24.75
N ALA A 213 7.20 -1.06 -26.00
CA ALA A 213 7.51 -2.03 -27.05
C ALA A 213 8.94 -1.80 -27.63
N ARG A 214 9.91 -1.58 -26.74
CA ARG A 214 11.32 -1.35 -27.07
C ARG A 214 12.16 -2.47 -26.49
N GLU A 215 13.04 -3.01 -27.31
CA GLU A 215 13.94 -4.10 -26.95
C GLU A 215 14.92 -3.71 -25.85
N ILE A 216 15.04 -4.57 -24.85
CA ILE A 216 16.05 -4.54 -23.80
C ILE A 216 17.38 -4.93 -24.44
N ARG A 217 18.29 -3.96 -24.53
CA ARG A 217 19.60 -4.18 -25.12
C ARG A 217 20.59 -4.72 -24.12
N LYS A 218 21.61 -5.42 -24.61
CA LYS A 218 22.77 -5.85 -23.84
C LYS A 218 23.55 -4.62 -23.30
N ASP A 219 24.26 -4.82 -22.18
CA ASP A 219 25.19 -3.85 -21.57
C ASP A 219 24.50 -2.54 -21.10
N ALA A 220 23.27 -2.66 -20.59
CA ALA A 220 22.51 -1.58 -19.96
C ALA A 220 22.11 -1.95 -18.51
N LEU A 221 21.67 -0.97 -17.73
CA LEU A 221 20.91 -1.22 -16.51
C LEU A 221 19.44 -1.47 -16.85
N LEU A 222 18.83 -2.39 -16.14
CA LEU A 222 17.42 -2.76 -16.24
C LEU A 222 16.78 -2.64 -14.86
N THR A 223 15.96 -1.65 -14.63
CA THR A 223 15.17 -1.51 -13.41
C THR A 223 13.84 -2.22 -13.61
N ILE A 224 13.52 -3.13 -12.69
CA ILE A 224 12.24 -3.81 -12.60
C ILE A 224 11.66 -3.50 -11.22
N ASP A 225 10.43 -2.99 -11.22
CA ASP A 225 9.64 -2.68 -10.03
C ASP A 225 8.31 -3.41 -10.15
N TRP A 226 8.01 -4.28 -9.16
CA TRP A 226 6.89 -5.21 -9.24
C TRP A 226 6.38 -5.57 -7.85
N GLY A 227 5.10 -5.93 -7.81
CA GLY A 227 4.48 -6.44 -6.60
C GLY A 227 3.29 -7.33 -6.91
N ALA A 228 2.98 -8.28 -6.04
CA ALA A 228 1.84 -9.17 -6.15
C ALA A 228 0.73 -8.75 -5.19
N LEU A 229 -0.51 -8.94 -5.61
CA LEU A 229 -1.71 -8.84 -4.77
C LEU A 229 -2.14 -10.26 -4.37
N HIS A 230 -2.15 -10.55 -3.07
CA HIS A 230 -2.55 -11.86 -2.54
C HIS A 230 -3.43 -11.71 -1.31
N GLU A 231 -4.60 -12.33 -1.33
CA GLU A 231 -5.65 -12.21 -0.29
C GLU A 231 -5.95 -10.74 0.07
N GLY A 232 -5.84 -9.84 -0.94
CA GLY A 232 -6.06 -8.41 -0.82
C GLY A 232 -4.89 -7.61 -0.29
N TYR A 233 -3.79 -8.23 0.09
CA TYR A 233 -2.58 -7.55 0.54
C TYR A 233 -1.56 -7.44 -0.58
N CYS A 234 -0.93 -6.26 -0.66
CA CYS A 234 0.08 -5.94 -1.64
C CYS A 234 1.47 -6.35 -1.17
N SER A 235 2.35 -6.67 -2.12
CA SER A 235 3.80 -6.57 -1.95
C SER A 235 4.34 -5.52 -2.90
N ASP A 236 5.59 -5.12 -2.65
CA ASP A 236 6.31 -4.11 -3.40
C ASP A 236 7.81 -4.38 -3.36
N CYS A 237 8.49 -4.29 -4.51
CA CYS A 237 9.93 -4.51 -4.60
C CYS A 237 10.50 -3.94 -5.89
N THR A 238 11.65 -3.30 -5.81
CA THR A 238 12.45 -2.90 -6.97
C THR A 238 13.83 -3.54 -6.94
N ARG A 239 14.28 -4.01 -8.10
CA ARG A 239 15.66 -4.40 -8.35
C ARG A 239 16.16 -3.78 -9.64
N THR A 240 17.43 -3.43 -9.66
CA THR A 240 18.13 -3.01 -10.88
C THR A 240 19.20 -4.04 -11.23
N TYR A 241 19.18 -4.50 -12.46
CA TYR A 241 20.07 -5.55 -12.99
C TYR A 241 21.00 -4.96 -14.07
N ALA A 242 22.13 -5.65 -14.34
CA ALA A 242 22.93 -5.42 -15.53
C ALA A 242 22.51 -6.40 -16.63
N THR A 243 22.28 -5.95 -17.85
CA THR A 243 21.94 -6.79 -19.00
C THR A 243 23.17 -7.27 -19.77
N GLY A 244 24.34 -7.22 -19.14
CA GLY A 244 25.64 -7.68 -19.65
C GLY A 244 26.78 -7.11 -18.85
N GLU A 245 27.98 -7.64 -19.06
CA GLU A 245 29.20 -7.24 -18.35
C GLU A 245 29.71 -5.85 -18.76
N GLY A 246 29.32 -5.35 -19.94
CA GLY A 246 29.82 -4.11 -20.55
C GLY A 246 29.13 -2.84 -20.07
N ILE A 247 28.39 -2.86 -18.96
CA ILE A 247 27.82 -1.62 -18.39
C ILE A 247 28.94 -0.62 -18.03
N SER A 248 28.65 0.69 -18.16
CA SER A 248 29.65 1.74 -17.92
C SER A 248 30.11 1.78 -16.45
N ALA A 249 31.34 2.28 -16.22
CA ALA A 249 31.83 2.54 -14.87
C ALA A 249 30.88 3.43 -14.07
N ARG A 250 30.31 4.47 -14.72
CA ARG A 250 29.34 5.35 -14.10
C ARG A 250 28.06 4.63 -13.66
N ALA A 251 27.60 3.65 -14.43
CA ALA A 251 26.44 2.84 -14.05
C ALA A 251 26.72 2.02 -12.78
N ARG A 252 27.94 1.46 -12.66
CA ARG A 252 28.34 0.74 -11.45
C ARG A 252 28.47 1.67 -10.24
N GLU A 253 29.10 2.83 -10.40
CA GLU A 253 29.21 3.84 -9.33
C GLU A 253 27.85 4.26 -8.77
N VAL A 254 26.88 4.56 -9.66
CA VAL A 254 25.52 4.93 -9.23
C VAL A 254 24.81 3.77 -8.55
N TYR A 255 24.99 2.54 -9.06
CA TYR A 255 24.42 1.34 -8.43
C TYR A 255 24.95 1.14 -7.00
N GLU A 256 26.27 1.22 -6.83
CA GLU A 256 26.92 1.07 -5.52
C GLU A 256 26.50 2.16 -4.55
N LEU A 257 26.34 3.40 -5.02
CA LEU A 257 25.84 4.51 -4.21
C LEU A 257 24.42 4.25 -3.70
N VAL A 258 23.50 3.85 -4.59
CA VAL A 258 22.11 3.56 -4.21
C VAL A 258 22.05 2.35 -3.29
N LEU A 259 22.85 1.31 -3.53
CA LEU A 259 22.92 0.12 -2.66
C LEU A 259 23.40 0.49 -1.25
N GLU A 260 24.42 1.35 -1.14
CA GLU A 260 24.93 1.81 0.15
C GLU A 260 23.87 2.64 0.89
N ALA A 261 23.22 3.58 0.20
CA ALA A 261 22.14 4.38 0.76
C ALA A 261 20.98 3.49 1.27
N GLN A 262 20.61 2.47 0.49
CA GLN A 262 19.56 1.51 0.86
C GLN A 262 19.96 0.69 2.09
N LYS A 263 21.19 0.17 2.15
CA LYS A 263 21.70 -0.60 3.30
C LYS A 263 21.71 0.23 4.59
N GLN A 264 22.14 1.48 4.52
CA GLN A 264 22.18 2.37 5.69
C GLN A 264 20.77 2.75 6.16
N ALA A 265 19.87 3.13 5.24
CA ALA A 265 18.49 3.43 5.59
C ALA A 265 17.76 2.21 6.15
N LEU A 266 17.96 1.03 5.56
CA LEU A 266 17.40 -0.22 6.04
C LEU A 266 17.83 -0.50 7.49
N ALA A 267 19.10 -0.27 7.82
CA ALA A 267 19.61 -0.45 9.19
C ALA A 267 19.03 0.55 10.19
N ALA A 268 18.50 1.70 9.73
CA ALA A 268 17.87 2.71 10.56
C ALA A 268 16.38 2.41 10.85
N VAL A 269 15.76 1.50 10.10
CA VAL A 269 14.34 1.13 10.30
C VAL A 269 14.19 0.31 11.58
N ARG A 270 13.46 0.87 12.54
CA ARG A 270 13.06 0.24 13.79
C ARG A 270 11.92 1.03 14.43
N ALA A 271 11.31 0.54 15.47
CA ALA A 271 10.37 1.33 16.26
C ALA A 271 11.09 2.52 16.95
N GLY A 272 10.45 3.69 16.94
CA GLY A 272 10.93 4.92 17.60
C GLY A 272 11.28 6.06 16.66
N PRO A 273 12.24 5.94 15.70
CA PRO A 273 12.46 6.99 14.70
C PRO A 273 11.19 7.27 13.90
N ASN A 274 11.01 8.53 13.47
CA ASN A 274 9.94 8.87 12.52
C ASN A 274 10.39 8.71 11.06
N GLY A 275 9.45 8.86 10.13
CA GLY A 275 9.73 8.66 8.70
C GLY A 275 10.71 9.68 8.10
N LYS A 276 10.82 10.90 8.67
CA LYS A 276 11.80 11.92 8.23
C LYS A 276 13.22 11.52 8.61
N GLU A 277 13.39 11.01 9.83
CA GLU A 277 14.69 10.59 10.33
C GLU A 277 15.25 9.42 9.52
N VAL A 278 14.41 8.46 9.14
CA VAL A 278 14.82 7.33 8.29
C VAL A 278 15.10 7.77 6.86
N ASP A 279 14.28 8.66 6.27
CA ASP A 279 14.51 9.23 4.94
C ASP A 279 15.85 9.98 4.88
N ALA A 280 16.18 10.75 5.92
CA ALA A 280 17.41 11.52 5.98
C ALA A 280 18.66 10.65 5.86
N VAL A 281 18.65 9.43 6.41
CA VAL A 281 19.82 8.52 6.34
C VAL A 281 20.22 8.21 4.90
N ALA A 282 19.26 7.80 4.05
CA ALA A 282 19.55 7.52 2.64
C ALA A 282 19.90 8.78 1.87
N ARG A 283 19.20 9.86 2.16
CA ARG A 283 19.34 11.13 1.48
C ARG A 283 20.71 11.76 1.72
N ASP A 284 21.19 11.75 2.95
CA ASP A 284 22.52 12.27 3.31
C ASP A 284 23.64 11.51 2.58
N VAL A 285 23.53 10.19 2.42
CA VAL A 285 24.49 9.39 1.65
C VAL A 285 24.53 9.83 0.18
N ILE A 286 23.35 10.02 -0.44
CA ILE A 286 23.23 10.41 -1.85
C ILE A 286 23.67 11.87 -2.05
N GLU A 287 23.33 12.78 -1.14
CA GLU A 287 23.74 14.18 -1.18
C GLU A 287 25.26 14.34 -0.99
N ALA A 288 25.87 13.57 -0.08
CA ALA A 288 27.32 13.58 0.13
C ALA A 288 28.11 13.14 -1.11
N ALA A 289 27.52 12.30 -1.96
CA ALA A 289 28.10 11.91 -3.25
C ALA A 289 27.82 12.92 -4.38
N GLY A 290 27.12 14.03 -4.12
CA GLY A 290 26.78 15.06 -5.10
C GLY A 290 25.60 14.71 -5.99
N GLU A 291 24.79 13.71 -5.63
CA GLU A 291 23.65 13.22 -6.42
C GLU A 291 22.28 13.60 -5.80
N GLY A 292 22.25 14.50 -4.81
CA GLY A 292 21.04 14.88 -4.09
C GLY A 292 19.89 15.35 -4.99
N ASP A 293 20.20 16.11 -6.04
CA ASP A 293 19.21 16.60 -7.02
C ASP A 293 18.58 15.46 -7.86
N HIS A 294 19.20 14.28 -7.87
CA HIS A 294 18.75 13.10 -8.62
C HIS A 294 17.96 12.11 -7.76
N PHE A 295 17.71 12.41 -6.47
CA PHE A 295 16.81 11.65 -5.59
C PHE A 295 15.60 12.50 -5.22
N GLY A 296 14.61 12.51 -6.09
CA GLY A 296 13.47 13.45 -6.04
C GLY A 296 12.21 12.96 -5.30
N HIS A 297 12.13 11.68 -4.88
CA HIS A 297 10.97 11.14 -4.14
C HIS A 297 11.29 10.85 -2.67
N GLY A 298 10.31 10.39 -1.91
CA GLY A 298 10.50 9.89 -0.55
C GLY A 298 11.28 8.58 -0.54
N LEU A 299 11.87 8.25 0.60
CA LEU A 299 12.57 6.98 0.78
C LEU A 299 11.62 5.78 0.69
N GLY A 300 10.34 5.95 1.04
CA GLY A 300 9.37 4.86 1.00
C GLY A 300 8.01 5.23 1.61
N HIS A 301 7.16 4.21 1.68
CA HIS A 301 5.78 4.32 2.14
C HIS A 301 5.32 3.03 2.82
N GLY A 302 4.18 3.09 3.50
CA GLY A 302 3.51 1.91 4.03
C GLY A 302 2.93 1.05 2.91
N VAL A 303 2.86 -0.25 3.16
CA VAL A 303 2.22 -1.24 2.28
C VAL A 303 1.28 -2.12 3.10
N GLY A 304 0.12 -2.44 2.54
CA GLY A 304 -0.88 -3.30 3.16
C GLY A 304 -1.97 -3.71 2.19
N LEU A 305 -3.20 -3.33 2.46
CA LEU A 305 -4.32 -3.51 1.53
C LEU A 305 -4.21 -2.59 0.31
N GLU A 306 -3.46 -1.51 0.43
CA GLU A 306 -3.06 -0.65 -0.68
C GLU A 306 -1.54 -0.68 -0.81
N VAL A 307 -1.05 -0.52 -2.04
CA VAL A 307 0.40 -0.44 -2.25
C VAL A 307 0.98 0.80 -1.57
N HIS A 308 0.26 1.92 -1.59
CA HIS A 308 0.65 3.16 -0.92
C HIS A 308 -0.29 3.47 0.23
N GLU A 309 0.17 3.27 1.47
CA GLU A 309 -0.55 3.68 2.67
C GLU A 309 0.41 4.28 3.73
N GLY A 310 -0.06 4.54 4.93
CA GLY A 310 0.79 5.01 6.03
C GLY A 310 1.61 3.89 6.70
N PRO A 311 2.74 4.23 7.32
CA PRO A 311 3.38 5.54 7.40
C PRO A 311 4.24 5.86 6.17
N ARG A 312 4.53 7.16 5.93
CA ARG A 312 5.48 7.60 4.90
C ARG A 312 6.89 7.67 5.46
N LEU A 313 7.88 7.31 4.62
CA LEU A 313 9.29 7.59 4.86
C LEU A 313 9.74 8.68 3.88
N SER A 314 9.70 9.94 4.31
CA SER A 314 9.99 11.08 3.44
C SER A 314 10.26 12.36 4.24
N ARG A 315 10.80 13.38 3.60
CA ARG A 315 10.93 14.74 4.17
C ARG A 315 9.61 15.33 4.67
N LEU A 316 8.47 14.86 4.12
CA LEU A 316 7.12 15.34 4.44
C LEU A 316 6.35 14.38 5.36
N ALA A 317 7.00 13.37 5.92
CA ALA A 317 6.37 12.46 6.88
C ALA A 317 5.92 13.22 8.15
N SER A 318 4.98 12.63 8.89
CA SER A 318 4.61 13.14 10.21
C SER A 318 5.77 12.99 11.21
N GLU A 319 5.65 13.64 12.36
CA GLU A 319 6.57 13.45 13.48
C GLU A 319 6.28 12.18 14.30
N ASP A 320 5.22 11.44 13.92
CA ASP A 320 4.84 10.22 14.62
C ASP A 320 5.93 9.15 14.45
N PRO A 321 6.27 8.43 15.50
CA PRO A 321 7.28 7.38 15.45
C PRO A 321 6.78 6.18 14.62
N LEU A 322 7.69 5.48 13.98
CA LEU A 322 7.44 4.15 13.45
C LEU A 322 7.10 3.20 14.61
N LEU A 323 6.10 2.37 14.40
CA LEU A 323 5.58 1.41 15.38
C LEU A 323 5.91 -0.02 14.97
N VAL A 324 6.07 -0.90 15.95
CA VAL A 324 6.15 -2.34 15.69
C VAL A 324 4.91 -2.79 14.92
N GLY A 325 5.09 -3.53 13.83
CA GLY A 325 4.02 -3.95 12.93
C GLY A 325 3.76 -2.98 11.77
N ASN A 326 4.42 -1.82 11.70
CA ASN A 326 4.42 -1.09 10.43
C ASN A 326 5.12 -1.92 9.35
N VAL A 327 4.57 -1.93 8.14
CA VAL A 327 5.19 -2.54 6.96
C VAL A 327 5.47 -1.40 5.98
N VAL A 328 6.74 -1.23 5.61
CA VAL A 328 7.19 -0.08 4.81
C VAL A 328 8.19 -0.50 3.74
N THR A 329 8.26 0.26 2.65
CA THR A 329 9.32 0.17 1.64
C THR A 329 10.55 0.98 2.06
N VAL A 330 11.73 0.55 1.59
CA VAL A 330 12.99 1.29 1.69
C VAL A 330 13.63 1.28 0.31
N GLU A 331 13.39 2.34 -0.47
CA GLU A 331 13.57 2.36 -1.94
C GLU A 331 14.33 3.60 -2.45
N PRO A 332 15.52 3.94 -1.95
CA PRO A 332 16.24 5.06 -2.52
C PRO A 332 16.53 4.85 -3.99
N GLY A 333 16.55 5.94 -4.76
CA GLY A 333 16.86 5.91 -6.18
C GLY A 333 17.63 7.12 -6.65
N VAL A 334 18.47 6.93 -7.67
CA VAL A 334 19.19 8.01 -8.38
C VAL A 334 18.85 7.91 -9.85
N TYR A 335 18.32 9.01 -10.40
CA TYR A 335 17.82 9.08 -11.76
C TYR A 335 18.56 10.17 -12.55
N LEU A 336 19.41 9.75 -13.51
CA LEU A 336 20.19 10.64 -14.35
C LEU A 336 19.47 10.86 -15.70
N PRO A 337 18.80 12.00 -15.92
CA PRO A 337 17.96 12.21 -17.09
C PRO A 337 18.65 11.89 -18.42
N GLY A 338 18.01 11.08 -19.26
CA GLY A 338 18.51 10.66 -20.55
C GLY A 338 19.71 9.70 -20.52
N ARG A 339 20.12 9.23 -19.36
CA ARG A 339 21.31 8.36 -19.18
C ARG A 339 20.97 7.02 -18.53
N LEU A 340 20.56 6.99 -17.28
CA LEU A 340 20.25 5.80 -16.50
C LEU A 340 19.46 6.14 -15.23
N GLY A 341 18.84 5.15 -14.62
CA GLY A 341 18.31 5.20 -13.27
C GLY A 341 18.64 3.91 -12.52
N VAL A 342 18.71 4.03 -11.21
CA VAL A 342 18.86 2.91 -10.27
C VAL A 342 17.88 3.12 -9.14
N ARG A 343 17.09 2.11 -8.81
CA ARG A 343 16.31 1.97 -7.57
C ARG A 343 16.55 0.58 -7.01
N ILE A 344 16.76 0.50 -5.71
CA ILE A 344 16.91 -0.76 -4.97
C ILE A 344 16.01 -0.67 -3.75
N GLU A 345 15.11 -1.60 -3.61
CA GLU A 345 14.04 -1.55 -2.63
C GLU A 345 13.88 -2.85 -1.89
N ASP A 346 13.60 -2.77 -0.60
CA ASP A 346 13.06 -3.87 0.19
C ASP A 346 11.76 -3.47 0.87
N LEU A 347 10.83 -4.42 0.97
CA LEU A 347 9.66 -4.34 1.83
C LEU A 347 10.01 -4.96 3.19
N VAL A 348 9.74 -4.23 4.28
CA VAL A 348 10.16 -4.63 5.62
C VAL A 348 9.07 -4.44 6.66
N VAL A 349 9.06 -5.30 7.67
CA VAL A 349 8.27 -5.14 8.89
C VAL A 349 9.12 -4.46 9.95
N VAL A 350 8.62 -3.40 10.56
CA VAL A 350 9.26 -2.74 11.70
C VAL A 350 9.11 -3.62 12.94
N THR A 351 10.23 -3.91 13.59
CA THR A 351 10.27 -4.64 14.87
C THR A 351 10.77 -3.73 15.99
N ALA A 352 10.76 -4.22 17.24
CA ALA A 352 11.21 -3.42 18.37
C ALA A 352 12.67 -2.96 18.24
N ASP A 353 13.55 -3.86 17.79
CA ASP A 353 15.00 -3.63 17.77
C ASP A 353 15.58 -3.49 16.35
N GLY A 354 14.72 -3.50 15.31
CA GLY A 354 15.15 -3.43 13.92
C GLY A 354 14.00 -3.68 12.95
N GLN A 355 14.26 -4.46 11.92
CA GLN A 355 13.31 -4.81 10.87
C GLN A 355 13.43 -6.27 10.43
N GLU A 356 12.35 -6.83 9.89
CA GLU A 356 12.33 -8.10 9.16
C GLU A 356 12.15 -7.79 7.67
N VAL A 357 13.09 -8.22 6.83
CA VAL A 357 12.99 -8.05 5.36
C VAL A 357 12.12 -9.15 4.78
N LEU A 358 11.08 -8.78 4.03
CA LEU A 358 10.13 -9.70 3.42
C LEU A 358 10.53 -10.11 1.99
N THR A 359 11.22 -9.23 1.25
CA THR A 359 11.76 -9.46 -0.10
C THR A 359 13.08 -10.21 -0.03
N ARG A 360 13.31 -11.20 -0.90
CA ARG A 360 14.44 -12.15 -0.75
C ARG A 360 15.42 -12.16 -1.91
N LEU A 361 15.11 -11.50 -3.03
CA LEU A 361 16.02 -11.43 -4.16
C LEU A 361 17.26 -10.60 -3.82
N SER A 362 18.42 -11.06 -4.30
CA SER A 362 19.70 -10.38 -4.06
C SER A 362 19.65 -8.91 -4.49
N LYS A 363 20.32 -8.07 -3.69
CA LYS A 363 20.56 -6.66 -4.00
C LYS A 363 21.94 -6.42 -4.61
N GLU A 364 22.76 -7.45 -4.74
CA GLU A 364 24.04 -7.32 -5.43
C GLU A 364 23.80 -7.20 -6.94
N LEU A 365 24.64 -6.40 -7.60
CA LEU A 365 24.54 -6.17 -9.04
C LEU A 365 24.73 -7.50 -9.82
N THR A 366 23.61 -8.02 -10.30
CA THR A 366 23.57 -9.31 -11.02
C THR A 366 23.41 -9.06 -12.50
N VAL A 367 24.15 -9.84 -13.32
CA VAL A 367 24.00 -9.85 -14.78
C VAL A 367 22.89 -10.83 -15.15
N VAL A 368 21.94 -10.34 -15.92
CA VAL A 368 20.81 -11.12 -16.50
C VAL A 368 20.90 -11.09 -18.02
N ALA A 369 20.55 -12.20 -18.68
CA ALA A 369 20.70 -12.37 -20.12
C ALA A 369 19.37 -12.17 -20.88
#